data_eb5fdbe2b0275b1b9c66e2d13eb4596c
#
_entry.id   eb5fdbe2b0275b1b9c66e2d13eb4596c
#
_cell.length_a   1.000
_cell.length_b   1.000
_cell.length_c   1.000
_cell.angle_alpha   90.00
_cell.angle_beta   90.00
_cell.angle_gamma   90.00
#
_symmetry.space_group_name_H-M   'P 1'
#
loop_
_entity.id
_entity.type
_entity.pdbx_description
1 polymer ?
#
loop_
_entity_poly.entity_id
_entity_poly.type
_entity_poly.pdbx_seq_one_letter_code
_entity_poly.pdbx_strand_id
1 'polypeptide(L)'
;MAQLWGGRFTKETDQLVYNFNASISFDQKFYRQDIRGSIAHVTMLAKQGILTEDEKKQIIDGLQGILADVENGSLEISDKYEDIHSFVEANLIDRIGDAGKKLHTGRSRNDQVALDMKLYTRDEILEIQDLIKNLLKALLKIMEENTATYMPGFTHLQKAQPITLAHHFGAYFEMFKRDLSRMEDIVKRMNFCPLGSGALAGTTYPLDRAYTAELLEFAGPTFNSMDSVSDRDYVIEFLSASATIMMHLSRFCEEIIIWNSNEYQFVEMDDAYSTGSSIMPQKKNPDIAELVRGKTGRVYGALMSILTTMKGIPLAYNKDMQEDKELTFDAMDTVKGCLALFTGMVSTMKFNKERMAASAMNGFTNATDAADYLVVKGVPFRDAHGIVGKLVLYCIDHNKSLLDMTLEEYKEISPVFESDIYDAISLETCVEKRMTIGAPSQAAMKQVIEEYKKII
;
A
#
# COMPACT_ATOMS: atom_id res chain seq x y z
N MET A 1 3.93 40.50 9.30
CA MET A 1 3.99 39.35 8.38
C MET A 1 5.32 39.47 7.61
N ALA A 2 6.20 38.51 7.73
CA ALA A 2 7.50 38.54 7.05
C ALA A 2 7.32 38.03 5.61
N GLN A 3 7.01 38.91 4.68
CA GLN A 3 7.09 38.59 3.25
C GLN A 3 8.53 38.76 2.78
N LEU A 4 9.15 37.72 2.26
CA LEU A 4 10.50 37.73 1.69
C LEU A 4 10.53 38.33 0.27
N TRP A 5 9.37 38.70 -0.28
CA TRP A 5 9.18 39.33 -1.57
C TRP A 5 8.26 40.57 -1.42
N GLY A 6 8.54 41.69 -2.09
CA GLY A 6 7.71 42.86 -1.91
C GLY A 6 8.15 44.13 -2.63
N GLY A 7 9.36 44.18 -3.17
CA GLY A 7 9.94 45.42 -3.71
C GLY A 7 9.19 46.10 -4.87
N ARG A 8 8.25 45.37 -5.55
CA ARG A 8 7.43 45.92 -6.64
C ARG A 8 6.03 46.35 -6.20
N PHE A 9 5.54 45.79 -5.07
CA PHE A 9 4.18 46.00 -4.64
C PHE A 9 4.03 47.27 -3.82
N THR A 10 2.96 48.02 -4.10
CA THR A 10 2.64 49.30 -3.46
C THR A 10 1.54 49.23 -2.40
N LYS A 11 0.95 48.05 -2.24
CA LYS A 11 -0.10 47.77 -1.26
C LYS A 11 0.21 46.49 -0.50
N GLU A 12 -0.24 46.41 0.75
CA GLU A 12 -0.19 45.20 1.54
C GLU A 12 -1.13 44.11 0.95
N THR A 13 -0.75 42.86 1.09
CA THR A 13 -1.61 41.72 0.66
C THR A 13 -2.83 41.66 1.56
N ASP A 14 -4.00 41.50 0.96
CA ASP A 14 -5.23 41.24 1.69
C ASP A 14 -5.12 40.00 2.56
N GLN A 15 -5.64 40.01 3.77
CA GLN A 15 -5.50 38.90 4.73
C GLN A 15 -6.19 37.61 4.23
N LEU A 16 -7.30 37.71 3.52
CA LEU A 16 -7.98 36.53 2.94
C LEU A 16 -7.13 35.91 1.82
N VAL A 17 -6.48 36.73 1.00
CA VAL A 17 -5.56 36.29 -0.04
C VAL A 17 -4.35 35.62 0.56
N TYR A 18 -3.78 36.20 1.64
CA TYR A 18 -2.67 35.59 2.36
C TYR A 18 -3.03 34.20 2.91
N ASN A 19 -4.14 34.10 3.64
CA ASN A 19 -4.59 32.85 4.24
C ASN A 19 -4.91 31.79 3.18
N PHE A 20 -5.49 32.19 2.05
CA PHE A 20 -5.82 31.29 0.94
C PHE A 20 -4.58 30.74 0.22
N ASN A 21 -3.50 31.53 0.16
CA ASN A 21 -2.25 31.13 -0.47
C ASN A 21 -1.30 30.36 0.45
N ALA A 22 -1.43 30.52 1.77
CA ALA A 22 -0.54 29.91 2.74
C ALA A 22 -0.63 28.37 2.70
N SER A 23 0.52 27.70 2.78
CA SER A 23 0.64 26.23 2.74
C SER A 23 1.24 25.65 4.02
N ILE A 24 1.68 26.49 4.95
CA ILE A 24 2.37 26.06 6.18
C ILE A 24 1.59 25.01 6.99
N SER A 25 0.25 25.05 6.98
CA SER A 25 -0.61 24.13 7.70
C SER A 25 -0.44 22.68 7.29
N PHE A 26 -0.03 22.41 6.05
CA PHE A 26 0.18 21.08 5.52
C PHE A 26 1.62 20.82 5.07
N ASP A 27 2.33 21.80 4.49
CA ASP A 27 3.70 21.59 4.02
C ASP A 27 4.73 21.49 5.16
N GLN A 28 4.37 21.88 6.37
CA GLN A 28 5.18 21.61 7.56
C GLN A 28 5.56 20.13 7.72
N LYS A 29 4.83 19.19 7.12
CA LYS A 29 5.14 17.76 7.18
C LYS A 29 6.53 17.44 6.63
N PHE A 30 7.03 18.17 5.64
CA PHE A 30 8.35 17.94 5.07
C PHE A 30 9.46 18.87 5.56
N TYR A 31 9.34 19.47 6.73
CA TYR A 31 10.40 20.34 7.32
C TYR A 31 11.77 19.66 7.35
N ARG A 32 11.84 18.36 7.59
CA ARG A 32 13.09 17.59 7.56
C ARG A 32 13.71 17.55 6.17
N GLN A 33 12.89 17.39 5.14
CA GLN A 33 13.32 17.32 3.75
C GLN A 33 13.81 18.69 3.28
N ASP A 34 13.12 19.77 3.64
CA ASP A 34 13.56 21.15 3.33
C ASP A 34 14.93 21.46 3.97
N ILE A 35 15.12 21.12 5.23
CA ILE A 35 16.40 21.32 5.92
C ILE A 35 17.49 20.44 5.29
N ARG A 36 17.21 19.17 4.98
CA ARG A 36 18.16 18.24 4.33
C ARG A 36 18.53 18.73 2.93
N GLY A 37 17.56 19.18 2.14
CA GLY A 37 17.79 19.81 0.84
C GLY A 37 18.63 21.09 0.93
N SER A 38 18.36 21.92 1.92
CA SER A 38 19.09 23.17 2.18
C SER A 38 20.55 22.91 2.59
N ILE A 39 20.81 21.89 3.42
CA ILE A 39 22.17 21.48 3.79
C ILE A 39 22.97 21.01 2.57
N ALA A 40 22.36 20.18 1.71
CA ALA A 40 22.98 19.71 0.48
C ALA A 40 23.29 20.88 -0.47
N HIS A 41 22.35 21.82 -0.62
CA HIS A 41 22.51 22.99 -1.45
C HIS A 41 23.69 23.86 -1.00
N VAL A 42 23.76 24.19 0.30
CA VAL A 42 24.85 25.00 0.88
C VAL A 42 26.21 24.30 0.76
N THR A 43 26.22 22.99 0.94
CA THR A 43 27.44 22.18 0.76
C THR A 43 27.94 22.26 -0.67
N MET A 44 27.07 22.21 -1.64
CA MET A 44 27.38 22.37 -3.05
C MET A 44 27.85 23.81 -3.37
N LEU A 45 27.17 24.83 -2.84
CA LEU A 45 27.57 26.23 -3.06
C LEU A 45 29.00 26.53 -2.57
N ALA A 46 29.38 25.99 -1.42
CA ALA A 46 30.72 26.11 -0.90
C ALA A 46 31.77 25.39 -1.77
N LYS A 47 31.46 24.15 -2.22
CA LYS A 47 32.32 23.42 -3.17
C LYS A 47 32.57 24.20 -4.46
N GLN A 48 31.58 24.97 -4.91
CA GLN A 48 31.68 25.81 -6.10
C GLN A 48 32.32 27.20 -5.83
N GLY A 49 32.73 27.46 -4.60
CA GLY A 49 33.33 28.75 -4.22
C GLY A 49 32.35 29.93 -4.18
N ILE A 50 31.06 29.68 -4.19
CA ILE A 50 30.00 30.69 -4.09
C ILE A 50 29.83 31.11 -2.63
N LEU A 51 30.02 30.20 -1.69
CA LEU A 51 30.11 30.43 -0.25
C LEU A 51 31.50 30.09 0.25
N THR A 52 31.90 30.75 1.34
CA THR A 52 33.08 30.33 2.10
C THR A 52 32.79 29.10 2.96
N GLU A 53 33.81 28.38 3.37
CA GLU A 53 33.67 27.25 4.28
C GLU A 53 33.09 27.68 5.64
N ASP A 54 33.42 28.88 6.13
CA ASP A 54 32.87 29.43 7.38
C ASP A 54 31.38 29.73 7.26
N GLU A 55 30.94 30.32 6.15
CA GLU A 55 29.49 30.55 5.88
C GLU A 55 28.71 29.25 5.76
N LYS A 56 29.27 28.29 5.02
CA LYS A 56 28.68 26.93 4.95
C LYS A 56 28.47 26.34 6.35
N LYS A 57 29.52 26.36 7.18
CA LYS A 57 29.47 25.85 8.52
C LYS A 57 28.41 26.54 9.36
N GLN A 58 28.37 27.87 9.37
CA GLN A 58 27.36 28.62 10.13
C GLN A 58 25.95 28.29 9.68
N ILE A 59 25.70 28.17 8.37
CA ILE A 59 24.36 27.84 7.84
C ILE A 59 23.96 26.40 8.22
N ILE A 60 24.87 25.45 8.07
CA ILE A 60 24.58 24.03 8.43
C ILE A 60 24.31 23.91 9.93
N ASP A 61 25.16 24.51 10.78
CA ASP A 61 24.96 24.48 12.24
C ASP A 61 23.62 25.14 12.62
N GLY A 62 23.24 26.24 11.97
CA GLY A 62 21.97 26.91 12.16
C GLY A 62 20.78 26.06 11.74
N LEU A 63 20.84 25.40 10.58
CA LEU A 63 19.79 24.51 10.09
C LEU A 63 19.61 23.28 10.98
N GLN A 64 20.71 22.66 11.43
CA GLN A 64 20.67 21.53 12.36
C GLN A 64 20.11 21.95 13.73
N GLY A 65 20.42 23.18 14.18
CA GLY A 65 19.83 23.75 15.38
C GLY A 65 18.31 23.96 15.25
N ILE A 66 17.83 24.44 14.10
CA ILE A 66 16.38 24.56 13.82
C ILE A 66 15.73 23.18 13.84
N LEU A 67 16.31 22.19 13.17
CA LEU A 67 15.80 20.82 13.16
C LEU A 67 15.65 20.27 14.59
N ALA A 68 16.71 20.37 15.39
CA ALA A 68 16.70 19.88 16.76
C ALA A 68 15.65 20.58 17.64
N ASP A 69 15.47 21.90 17.46
CA ASP A 69 14.51 22.67 18.24
C ASP A 69 13.05 22.38 17.85
N VAL A 70 12.78 22.10 16.57
CA VAL A 70 11.46 21.64 16.12
C VAL A 70 11.18 20.24 16.66
N GLU A 71 12.15 19.33 16.60
CA GLU A 71 11.98 17.95 17.05
C GLU A 71 11.80 17.81 18.55
N ASN A 72 12.45 18.66 19.34
CA ASN A 72 12.30 18.66 20.81
C ASN A 72 11.14 19.56 21.31
N GLY A 73 10.43 20.26 20.41
CA GLY A 73 9.30 21.11 20.72
C GLY A 73 9.64 22.49 21.29
N SER A 74 10.93 22.89 21.29
CA SER A 74 11.34 24.23 21.74
C SER A 74 11.10 25.33 20.70
N LEU A 75 10.92 24.94 19.42
CA LEU A 75 10.55 25.81 18.32
C LEU A 75 9.28 25.27 17.65
N GLU A 76 8.16 25.96 17.83
CA GLU A 76 6.90 25.61 17.20
C GLU A 76 6.81 26.17 15.78
N ILE A 77 6.36 25.36 14.82
CA ILE A 77 6.10 25.80 13.45
C ILE A 77 4.82 26.65 13.47
N SER A 78 4.97 27.94 13.14
CA SER A 78 3.91 28.94 13.31
C SER A 78 3.25 29.31 11.97
N ASP A 79 1.93 29.49 12.00
CA ASP A 79 1.09 30.01 10.91
C ASP A 79 1.37 31.48 10.51
N LYS A 80 2.31 32.15 11.17
CA LYS A 80 2.80 33.49 10.79
C LYS A 80 3.55 33.49 9.47
N TYR A 81 4.02 32.32 9.03
CA TYR A 81 4.76 32.14 7.77
C TYR A 81 3.85 31.56 6.69
N GLU A 82 4.13 31.96 5.42
CA GLU A 82 3.35 31.47 4.28
C GLU A 82 3.56 29.96 4.03
N ASP A 83 4.81 29.50 4.15
CA ASP A 83 5.22 28.13 3.90
C ASP A 83 6.36 27.71 4.84
N ILE A 84 6.69 26.41 4.87
CA ILE A 84 7.75 25.85 5.70
C ILE A 84 9.12 26.42 5.32
N HIS A 85 9.34 26.71 4.05
CA HIS A 85 10.60 27.25 3.56
C HIS A 85 10.86 28.65 4.13
N SER A 86 9.82 29.50 4.15
CA SER A 86 9.90 30.83 4.77
C SER A 86 10.11 30.75 6.28
N PHE A 87 9.52 29.76 6.94
CA PHE A 87 9.75 29.47 8.36
C PHE A 87 11.21 29.11 8.61
N VAL A 88 11.78 28.18 7.86
CA VAL A 88 13.17 27.74 8.02
C VAL A 88 14.14 28.89 7.74
N GLU A 89 13.94 29.61 6.62
CA GLU A 89 14.83 30.72 6.20
C GLU A 89 14.79 31.86 7.21
N ALA A 90 13.63 32.28 7.68
CA ALA A 90 13.51 33.36 8.68
C ALA A 90 14.19 33.00 10.00
N ASN A 91 13.92 31.81 10.55
CA ASN A 91 14.57 31.33 11.76
C ASN A 91 16.09 31.19 11.61
N LEU A 92 16.56 30.82 10.42
CA LEU A 92 17.99 30.77 10.13
C LEU A 92 18.60 32.18 10.17
N ILE A 93 17.98 33.15 9.50
CA ILE A 93 18.42 34.54 9.49
C ILE A 93 18.44 35.14 10.91
N ASP A 94 17.43 34.86 11.70
CA ASP A 94 17.36 35.33 13.09
C ASP A 94 18.49 34.73 13.96
N ARG A 95 19.00 33.54 13.64
CA ARG A 95 20.09 32.87 14.39
C ARG A 95 21.48 33.32 13.98
N ILE A 96 21.70 33.47 12.68
CA ILE A 96 23.07 33.65 12.14
C ILE A 96 23.24 34.94 11.31
N GLY A 97 22.19 35.75 11.19
CA GLY A 97 22.27 37.04 10.51
C GLY A 97 22.50 36.97 9.00
N ASP A 98 23.43 37.78 8.48
CA ASP A 98 23.64 37.93 7.03
C ASP A 98 24.09 36.65 6.32
N ALA A 99 24.76 35.72 7.00
CA ALA A 99 25.12 34.44 6.42
C ALA A 99 23.84 33.62 6.07
N GLY A 100 22.78 33.71 6.87
CA GLY A 100 21.50 33.03 6.63
C GLY A 100 20.83 33.51 5.34
N LYS A 101 20.96 34.77 4.97
CA LYS A 101 20.40 35.33 3.72
C LYS A 101 21.01 34.73 2.46
N LYS A 102 22.19 34.11 2.55
CA LYS A 102 22.88 33.47 1.43
C LYS A 102 22.34 32.07 1.08
N LEU A 103 21.53 31.48 1.96
CA LEU A 103 20.95 30.15 1.75
C LEU A 103 20.19 30.03 0.42
N HIS A 104 19.50 31.10 0.00
CA HIS A 104 18.66 31.09 -1.21
C HIS A 104 19.41 31.32 -2.51
N THR A 105 20.76 31.51 -2.46
CA THR A 105 21.58 31.80 -3.64
C THR A 105 21.46 30.72 -4.70
N GLY A 106 21.07 31.08 -5.93
CA GLY A 106 20.95 30.16 -7.05
C GLY A 106 19.78 29.19 -6.96
N ARG A 107 18.81 29.43 -6.07
CA ARG A 107 17.62 28.58 -5.84
C ARG A 107 16.34 29.38 -6.10
N SER A 108 15.30 28.69 -6.51
CA SER A 108 13.94 29.19 -6.57
C SER A 108 13.05 28.39 -5.61
N ARG A 109 11.93 28.98 -5.17
CA ARG A 109 10.91 28.24 -4.44
C ARG A 109 10.40 27.05 -5.26
N ASN A 110 10.38 27.15 -6.61
CA ASN A 110 9.87 26.11 -7.49
C ASN A 110 10.72 24.82 -7.45
N ASP A 111 12.05 24.91 -7.57
CA ASP A 111 12.92 23.73 -7.50
C ASP A 111 13.09 23.21 -6.06
N GLN A 112 12.97 24.11 -5.06
CA GLN A 112 12.99 23.75 -3.65
C GLN A 112 11.76 22.88 -3.28
N VAL A 113 10.55 23.34 -3.58
CA VAL A 113 9.32 22.57 -3.27
C VAL A 113 9.24 21.27 -4.07
N ALA A 114 9.73 21.27 -5.31
CA ALA A 114 9.81 20.04 -6.11
C ALA A 114 10.77 19.02 -5.50
N LEU A 115 11.90 19.47 -4.94
CA LEU A 115 12.83 18.61 -4.21
C LEU A 115 12.18 18.01 -2.96
N ASP A 116 11.56 18.86 -2.15
CA ASP A 116 11.02 18.44 -0.86
C ASP A 116 9.89 17.44 -1.03
N MET A 117 9.01 17.66 -2.01
CA MET A 117 7.98 16.70 -2.39
C MET A 117 8.57 15.36 -2.86
N LYS A 118 9.64 15.37 -3.66
CA LYS A 118 10.30 14.13 -4.09
C LYS A 118 10.96 13.41 -2.92
N LEU A 119 11.70 14.12 -2.07
CA LEU A 119 12.32 13.54 -0.89
C LEU A 119 11.29 12.95 0.07
N TYR A 120 10.24 13.71 0.40
CA TYR A 120 9.18 13.27 1.28
C TYR A 120 8.44 12.05 0.71
N THR A 121 8.03 12.10 -0.55
CA THR A 121 7.36 10.98 -1.21
C THR A 121 8.24 9.73 -1.24
N ARG A 122 9.55 9.86 -1.48
CA ARG A 122 10.50 8.75 -1.46
C ARG A 122 10.59 8.12 -0.07
N ASP A 123 10.74 8.95 0.97
CA ASP A 123 10.84 8.49 2.35
C ASP A 123 9.56 7.74 2.78
N GLU A 124 8.37 8.28 2.44
CA GLU A 124 7.07 7.67 2.70
C GLU A 124 6.86 6.34 1.94
N ILE A 125 7.30 6.26 0.68
CA ILE A 125 7.24 5.00 -0.10
C ILE A 125 8.11 3.93 0.55
N LEU A 126 9.29 4.25 1.04
CA LEU A 126 10.16 3.29 1.72
C LEU A 126 9.50 2.76 3.00
N GLU A 127 8.85 3.62 3.78
CA GLU A 127 8.08 3.19 4.95
C GLU A 127 6.91 2.27 4.57
N ILE A 128 6.16 2.62 3.50
CA ILE A 128 5.06 1.78 2.99
C ILE A 128 5.58 0.42 2.50
N GLN A 129 6.75 0.37 1.83
CA GLN A 129 7.38 -0.90 1.44
C GLN A 129 7.65 -1.79 2.66
N ASP A 130 8.14 -1.22 3.75
CA ASP A 130 8.40 -1.97 4.98
C ASP A 130 7.10 -2.45 5.65
N LEU A 131 6.04 -1.66 5.62
CA LEU A 131 4.72 -2.09 6.07
C LEU A 131 4.15 -3.24 5.22
N ILE A 132 4.31 -3.19 3.89
CA ILE A 132 3.92 -4.29 3.00
C ILE A 132 4.73 -5.55 3.31
N LYS A 133 6.05 -5.44 3.50
CA LYS A 133 6.90 -6.58 3.90
C LYS A 133 6.45 -7.19 5.22
N ASN A 134 6.06 -6.37 6.20
CA ASN A 134 5.54 -6.86 7.47
C ASN A 134 4.22 -7.61 7.30
N LEU A 135 3.33 -7.12 6.43
CA LEU A 135 2.11 -7.84 6.07
C LEU A 135 2.43 -9.18 5.37
N LEU A 136 3.35 -9.18 4.40
CA LEU A 136 3.77 -10.41 3.72
C LEU A 136 4.35 -11.44 4.70
N LYS A 137 5.14 -11.01 5.70
CA LYS A 137 5.63 -11.90 6.78
C LYS A 137 4.49 -12.51 7.59
N ALA A 138 3.49 -11.70 7.94
CA ALA A 138 2.32 -12.17 8.69
C ALA A 138 1.53 -13.21 7.88
N LEU A 139 1.27 -12.94 6.60
CA LEU A 139 0.59 -13.88 5.71
C LEU A 139 1.38 -15.17 5.54
N LEU A 140 2.69 -15.09 5.35
CA LEU A 140 3.56 -16.25 5.21
C LEU A 140 3.52 -17.16 6.45
N LYS A 141 3.57 -16.58 7.64
CA LYS A 141 3.43 -17.33 8.90
C LYS A 141 2.09 -18.08 8.97
N ILE A 142 0.99 -17.41 8.63
CA ILE A 142 -0.33 -18.04 8.60
C ILE A 142 -0.37 -19.19 7.59
N MET A 143 0.24 -19.01 6.41
CA MET A 143 0.33 -20.05 5.40
C MET A 143 1.10 -21.29 5.92
N GLU A 144 2.25 -21.08 6.56
CA GLU A 144 3.06 -22.16 7.14
C GLU A 144 2.29 -23.01 8.16
N GLU A 145 1.48 -22.36 9.00
CA GLU A 145 0.69 -22.99 10.07
C GLU A 145 -0.60 -23.67 9.57
N ASN A 146 -0.99 -23.44 8.29
CA ASN A 146 -2.30 -23.82 7.77
C ASN A 146 -2.28 -24.55 6.42
N THR A 147 -1.19 -25.24 6.09
CA THR A 147 -1.09 -26.03 4.86
C THR A 147 -2.04 -27.22 4.83
N ALA A 148 -2.53 -27.70 5.99
CA ALA A 148 -3.50 -28.78 6.14
C ALA A 148 -4.84 -28.29 6.70
N THR A 149 -5.11 -26.99 6.73
CA THR A 149 -6.40 -26.43 7.14
C THR A 149 -7.31 -26.37 5.92
N TYR A 150 -8.19 -27.37 5.77
CA TYR A 150 -9.11 -27.46 4.63
C TYR A 150 -10.28 -26.51 4.79
N MET A 151 -10.69 -25.88 3.68
CA MET A 151 -11.83 -24.99 3.60
C MET A 151 -12.46 -25.03 2.20
N PRO A 152 -13.73 -24.59 2.04
CA PRO A 152 -14.30 -24.45 0.71
C PRO A 152 -13.67 -23.25 -0.02
N GLY A 153 -13.27 -23.42 -1.28
CA GLY A 153 -13.07 -22.35 -2.21
C GLY A 153 -14.39 -21.87 -2.79
N PHE A 154 -14.51 -20.60 -3.10
CA PHE A 154 -15.74 -19.99 -3.60
C PHE A 154 -15.55 -19.37 -4.98
N THR A 155 -16.56 -19.55 -5.84
CA THR A 155 -16.79 -18.74 -7.04
C THR A 155 -18.23 -18.26 -7.02
N HIS A 156 -18.50 -17.00 -7.39
CA HIS A 156 -19.86 -16.42 -7.33
C HIS A 156 -20.51 -16.51 -5.92
N LEU A 157 -19.70 -16.50 -4.85
CA LEU A 157 -20.10 -16.79 -3.47
C LEU A 157 -20.78 -18.17 -3.28
N GLN A 158 -20.64 -19.06 -4.25
CA GLN A 158 -21.04 -20.45 -4.13
C GLN A 158 -19.82 -21.32 -3.84
N LYS A 159 -20.00 -22.37 -3.02
CA LYS A 159 -18.94 -23.34 -2.78
C LYS A 159 -18.58 -24.05 -4.09
N ALA A 160 -17.29 -24.10 -4.38
CA ALA A 160 -16.79 -24.66 -5.64
C ALA A 160 -15.95 -25.93 -5.38
N GLN A 161 -14.71 -25.77 -5.04
CA GLN A 161 -13.77 -26.87 -4.80
C GLN A 161 -13.09 -26.71 -3.44
N PRO A 162 -12.67 -27.81 -2.79
CA PRO A 162 -11.95 -27.70 -1.52
C PRO A 162 -10.52 -27.18 -1.77
N ILE A 163 -10.08 -26.31 -0.89
CA ILE A 163 -8.74 -25.70 -0.87
C ILE A 163 -8.17 -25.77 0.56
N THR A 164 -6.95 -25.24 0.74
CA THR A 164 -6.40 -24.99 2.07
C THR A 164 -6.42 -23.50 2.40
N LEU A 165 -6.41 -23.17 3.68
CA LEU A 165 -6.29 -21.80 4.16
C LEU A 165 -4.95 -21.18 3.67
N ALA A 166 -3.86 -21.96 3.65
CA ALA A 166 -2.60 -21.54 3.08
C ALA A 166 -2.71 -21.12 1.61
N HIS A 167 -3.45 -21.90 0.81
CA HIS A 167 -3.67 -21.57 -0.60
C HIS A 167 -4.44 -20.25 -0.77
N HIS A 168 -5.48 -20.05 0.04
CA HIS A 168 -6.27 -18.81 0.01
C HIS A 168 -5.43 -17.58 0.38
N PHE A 169 -4.65 -17.65 1.47
CA PHE A 169 -3.76 -16.57 1.91
C PHE A 169 -2.62 -16.34 0.92
N GLY A 170 -2.17 -17.38 0.20
CA GLY A 170 -1.20 -17.26 -0.89
C GLY A 170 -1.68 -16.37 -2.03
N ALA A 171 -2.98 -16.33 -2.32
CA ALA A 171 -3.55 -15.42 -3.32
C ALA A 171 -3.37 -13.95 -2.90
N TYR A 172 -3.59 -13.62 -1.63
CA TYR A 172 -3.35 -12.27 -1.09
C TYR A 172 -1.86 -11.95 -1.00
N PHE A 173 -1.02 -12.91 -0.63
CA PHE A 173 0.43 -12.74 -0.69
C PHE A 173 0.88 -12.30 -2.09
N GLU A 174 0.41 -12.94 -3.14
CA GLU A 174 0.72 -12.58 -4.54
C GLU A 174 0.22 -11.16 -4.89
N MET A 175 -0.91 -10.71 -4.36
CA MET A 175 -1.39 -9.34 -4.57
C MET A 175 -0.44 -8.32 -3.95
N PHE A 176 -0.10 -8.48 -2.67
CA PHE A 176 0.77 -7.53 -1.96
C PHE A 176 2.24 -7.61 -2.42
N LYS A 177 2.71 -8.76 -2.89
CA LYS A 177 4.01 -8.89 -3.57
C LYS A 177 4.08 -8.00 -4.82
N ARG A 178 3.02 -7.98 -5.63
CA ARG A 178 2.93 -7.08 -6.78
C ARG A 178 2.83 -5.61 -6.37
N ASP A 179 2.20 -5.32 -5.23
CA ASP A 179 2.13 -3.95 -4.71
C ASP A 179 3.49 -3.45 -4.22
N LEU A 180 4.28 -4.31 -3.57
CA LEU A 180 5.67 -4.00 -3.21
C LEU A 180 6.49 -3.63 -4.46
N SER A 181 6.40 -4.43 -5.51
CA SER A 181 7.10 -4.17 -6.78
C SER A 181 6.65 -2.85 -7.43
N ARG A 182 5.35 -2.49 -7.36
CA ARG A 182 4.88 -1.17 -7.85
C ARG A 182 5.56 -0.02 -7.11
N MET A 183 5.64 -0.10 -5.78
CA MET A 183 6.30 0.92 -4.96
C MET A 183 7.81 1.02 -5.27
N GLU A 184 8.49 -0.10 -5.50
CA GLU A 184 9.90 -0.11 -5.92
C GLU A 184 10.10 0.55 -7.28
N ASP A 185 9.20 0.32 -8.23
CA ASP A 185 9.29 0.89 -9.58
C ASP A 185 9.06 2.42 -9.59
N ILE A 186 8.21 2.94 -8.69
CA ILE A 186 8.03 4.39 -8.53
C ILE A 186 9.33 5.03 -8.06
N VAL A 187 9.98 4.47 -7.05
CA VAL A 187 11.26 4.97 -6.54
C VAL A 187 12.31 5.02 -7.65
N LYS A 188 12.41 4.00 -8.49
CA LYS A 188 13.37 3.98 -9.62
C LYS A 188 13.14 5.13 -10.60
N ARG A 189 11.89 5.44 -10.95
CA ARG A 189 11.57 6.50 -11.91
C ARG A 189 11.69 7.89 -11.31
N MET A 190 11.27 8.09 -10.06
CA MET A 190 11.30 9.41 -9.42
C MET A 190 12.68 9.84 -8.91
N ASN A 191 13.64 8.93 -8.83
CA ASN A 191 14.92 9.13 -8.14
C ASN A 191 15.92 10.04 -8.92
N PHE A 192 15.44 11.21 -9.38
CA PHE A 192 16.25 12.24 -10.04
C PHE A 192 16.03 13.60 -9.37
N CYS A 193 17.15 14.25 -9.01
CA CYS A 193 17.18 15.50 -8.24
C CYS A 193 16.74 16.72 -9.07
N PRO A 194 15.69 17.46 -8.67
CA PRO A 194 15.26 18.65 -9.37
C PRO A 194 16.07 19.91 -8.99
N LEU A 195 16.77 19.91 -7.85
CA LEU A 195 17.42 21.11 -7.32
C LEU A 195 18.48 21.64 -8.27
N GLY A 196 18.56 22.97 -8.38
CA GLY A 196 19.36 23.67 -9.35
C GLY A 196 18.67 23.97 -10.68
N SER A 197 17.39 23.59 -10.82
CA SER A 197 16.55 23.95 -11.97
C SER A 197 16.05 25.39 -11.91
N GLY A 198 16.21 26.07 -10.78
CA GLY A 198 15.71 27.41 -10.56
C GLY A 198 14.19 27.49 -10.70
N ALA A 199 13.65 28.59 -11.20
CA ALA A 199 12.22 28.70 -11.43
C ALA A 199 11.73 27.81 -12.59
N LEU A 200 12.54 27.64 -13.66
CA LEU A 200 12.28 26.80 -14.83
C LEU A 200 13.46 26.70 -15.81
N ALA A 201 14.41 27.64 -15.77
CA ALA A 201 15.47 27.80 -16.78
C ALA A 201 16.89 27.63 -16.20
N GLY A 202 17.00 27.04 -15.02
CA GLY A 202 18.28 26.97 -14.29
C GLY A 202 18.70 28.32 -13.72
N THR A 203 19.99 28.52 -13.59
CA THR A 203 20.60 29.72 -13.00
C THR A 203 21.92 30.06 -13.70
N THR A 204 22.36 31.30 -13.57
CA THR A 204 23.68 31.75 -14.08
C THR A 204 24.86 31.37 -13.17
N TYR A 205 24.59 30.86 -11.98
CA TYR A 205 25.62 30.34 -11.08
C TYR A 205 26.13 28.98 -11.57
N PRO A 206 27.42 28.65 -11.39
CA PRO A 206 28.00 27.38 -11.80
C PRO A 206 27.66 26.26 -10.78
N LEU A 207 26.39 25.94 -10.63
CA LEU A 207 25.92 24.90 -9.69
C LEU A 207 26.37 23.52 -10.14
N ASP A 208 26.88 22.69 -9.19
CA ASP A 208 27.14 21.26 -9.40
C ASP A 208 25.92 20.43 -9.01
N ARG A 209 24.98 20.32 -9.94
CA ARG A 209 23.74 19.55 -9.75
C ARG A 209 23.98 18.05 -9.53
N ALA A 210 25.05 17.50 -10.13
CA ALA A 210 25.39 16.09 -9.92
C ALA A 210 25.83 15.84 -8.48
N TYR A 211 26.64 16.72 -7.93
CA TYR A 211 27.07 16.65 -6.53
C TYR A 211 25.89 16.84 -5.55
N THR A 212 24.97 17.75 -5.84
CA THR A 212 23.75 17.90 -5.03
C THR A 212 22.91 16.62 -5.05
N ALA A 213 22.76 15.98 -6.22
CA ALA A 213 22.06 14.72 -6.35
C ALA A 213 22.71 13.59 -5.55
N GLU A 214 24.05 13.51 -5.57
CA GLU A 214 24.84 12.55 -4.77
C GLU A 214 24.60 12.73 -3.26
N LEU A 215 24.68 13.97 -2.77
CA LEU A 215 24.47 14.31 -1.35
C LEU A 215 23.07 13.94 -0.85
N LEU A 216 22.08 13.91 -1.74
CA LEU A 216 20.68 13.59 -1.46
C LEU A 216 20.28 12.16 -1.87
N GLU A 217 21.28 11.34 -2.25
CA GLU A 217 21.09 9.93 -2.63
C GLU A 217 20.14 9.74 -3.82
N PHE A 218 20.11 10.69 -4.76
CA PHE A 218 19.45 10.53 -6.04
C PHE A 218 20.37 9.83 -7.05
N ALA A 219 19.78 9.16 -8.03
CA ALA A 219 20.53 8.52 -9.14
C ALA A 219 21.25 9.53 -10.04
N GLY A 220 20.85 10.80 -10.00
CA GLY A 220 21.44 11.90 -10.75
C GLY A 220 20.51 13.12 -10.77
N PRO A 221 20.91 14.22 -11.44
CA PRO A 221 20.04 15.37 -11.67
C PRO A 221 19.00 15.09 -12.76
N THR A 222 17.90 15.83 -12.75
CA THR A 222 16.95 15.87 -13.88
C THR A 222 17.58 16.58 -15.08
N PHE A 223 17.23 16.16 -16.31
CA PHE A 223 17.87 16.64 -17.55
C PHE A 223 17.16 17.82 -18.22
N ASN A 224 15.97 18.20 -17.77
CA ASN A 224 15.26 19.39 -18.25
C ASN A 224 14.72 20.20 -17.07
N SER A 225 15.17 21.45 -16.93
CA SER A 225 14.85 22.30 -15.78
C SER A 225 13.38 22.74 -15.74
N MET A 226 12.70 22.80 -16.86
CA MET A 226 11.28 23.17 -16.92
C MET A 226 10.38 22.00 -16.51
N ASP A 227 10.67 20.80 -16.98
CA ASP A 227 10.01 19.56 -16.56
C ASP A 227 10.28 19.26 -15.08
N SER A 228 11.51 19.52 -14.64
CA SER A 228 12.00 19.29 -13.29
C SER A 228 11.12 19.93 -12.19
N VAL A 229 10.60 21.12 -12.42
CA VAL A 229 9.74 21.86 -11.49
C VAL A 229 8.26 21.60 -11.73
N SER A 230 7.91 20.97 -12.85
CA SER A 230 6.54 20.65 -13.26
C SER A 230 6.12 19.21 -12.97
N ASP A 231 7.08 18.27 -12.96
CA ASP A 231 6.83 16.83 -12.80
C ASP A 231 6.07 16.51 -11.51
N ARG A 232 4.94 15.84 -11.67
CA ARG A 232 4.13 15.22 -10.60
C ARG A 232 3.72 13.78 -10.96
N ASP A 233 4.36 13.19 -11.98
CA ASP A 233 4.06 11.82 -12.40
C ASP A 233 4.27 10.83 -11.26
N TYR A 234 5.31 11.02 -10.45
CA TYR A 234 5.58 10.20 -9.28
C TYR A 234 4.47 10.27 -8.21
N VAL A 235 3.79 11.41 -8.08
CA VAL A 235 2.62 11.54 -7.18
C VAL A 235 1.43 10.76 -7.74
N ILE A 236 1.18 10.86 -9.05
CA ILE A 236 0.13 10.11 -9.74
C ILE A 236 0.39 8.60 -9.65
N GLU A 237 1.62 8.17 -9.90
CA GLU A 237 2.03 6.77 -9.78
C GLU A 237 1.89 6.26 -8.34
N PHE A 238 2.32 7.05 -7.36
CA PHE A 238 2.16 6.72 -5.94
C PHE A 238 0.68 6.54 -5.56
N LEU A 239 -0.18 7.49 -5.93
CA LEU A 239 -1.61 7.41 -5.63
C LEU A 239 -2.30 6.28 -6.38
N SER A 240 -1.87 5.96 -7.60
CA SER A 240 -2.36 4.81 -8.37
C SER A 240 -1.97 3.47 -7.71
N ALA A 241 -0.73 3.33 -7.27
CA ALA A 241 -0.26 2.16 -6.54
C ALA A 241 -0.98 2.05 -5.18
N SER A 242 -1.13 3.15 -4.46
CA SER A 242 -1.88 3.24 -3.20
C SER A 242 -3.35 2.84 -3.37
N ALA A 243 -4.01 3.30 -4.42
CA ALA A 243 -5.37 2.89 -4.76
C ALA A 243 -5.47 1.37 -5.01
N THR A 244 -4.45 0.78 -5.65
CA THR A 244 -4.37 -0.68 -5.87
C THR A 244 -4.18 -1.43 -4.56
N ILE A 245 -3.28 -0.98 -3.66
CA ILE A 245 -3.09 -1.55 -2.32
C ILE A 245 -4.42 -1.52 -1.55
N MET A 246 -5.09 -0.38 -1.52
CA MET A 246 -6.36 -0.23 -0.81
C MET A 246 -7.46 -1.12 -1.40
N MET A 247 -7.48 -1.34 -2.71
CA MET A 247 -8.40 -2.28 -3.36
C MET A 247 -8.13 -3.73 -2.90
N HIS A 248 -6.86 -4.13 -2.81
CA HIS A 248 -6.49 -5.46 -2.30
C HIS A 248 -6.87 -5.63 -0.82
N LEU A 249 -6.58 -4.63 0.02
CA LEU A 249 -7.01 -4.62 1.42
C LEU A 249 -8.53 -4.67 1.55
N SER A 250 -9.26 -3.90 0.74
CA SER A 250 -10.72 -3.86 0.74
C SER A 250 -11.33 -5.24 0.41
N ARG A 251 -10.80 -5.93 -0.61
CA ARG A 251 -11.22 -7.29 -0.96
C ARG A 251 -10.97 -8.28 0.17
N PHE A 252 -9.80 -8.21 0.80
CA PHE A 252 -9.48 -9.09 1.92
C PHE A 252 -10.36 -8.79 3.14
N CYS A 253 -10.60 -7.53 3.45
CA CYS A 253 -11.52 -7.11 4.51
C CYS A 253 -12.93 -7.64 4.28
N GLU A 254 -13.44 -7.60 3.03
CA GLU A 254 -14.75 -8.14 2.67
C GLU A 254 -14.86 -9.62 3.02
N GLU A 255 -13.85 -10.43 2.65
CA GLU A 255 -13.85 -11.87 2.99
C GLU A 255 -13.75 -12.10 4.49
N ILE A 256 -12.90 -11.33 5.20
CA ILE A 256 -12.81 -11.44 6.68
C ILE A 256 -14.14 -11.10 7.34
N ILE A 257 -14.86 -10.08 6.88
CA ILE A 257 -16.18 -9.69 7.40
C ILE A 257 -17.19 -10.83 7.18
N ILE A 258 -17.22 -11.40 5.98
CA ILE A 258 -18.05 -12.57 5.66
C ILE A 258 -17.68 -13.75 6.58
N TRP A 259 -16.41 -14.06 6.72
CA TRP A 259 -15.93 -15.19 7.52
C TRP A 259 -16.18 -15.01 9.02
N ASN A 260 -16.21 -13.78 9.50
CA ASN A 260 -16.50 -13.45 10.91
C ASN A 260 -18.00 -13.43 11.21
N SER A 261 -18.88 -13.50 10.19
CA SER A 261 -20.32 -13.48 10.38
C SER A 261 -20.83 -14.73 11.14
N ASN A 262 -21.99 -14.61 11.78
CA ASN A 262 -22.63 -15.71 12.50
C ASN A 262 -22.97 -16.90 11.60
N GLU A 263 -23.14 -16.67 10.30
CA GLU A 263 -23.46 -17.67 9.28
C GLU A 263 -22.23 -18.50 8.90
N TYR A 264 -21.08 -17.84 8.71
CA TYR A 264 -19.83 -18.52 8.33
C TYR A 264 -19.05 -19.03 9.55
N GLN A 265 -18.71 -18.17 10.50
CA GLN A 265 -17.93 -18.50 11.69
C GLN A 265 -16.58 -19.17 11.38
N PHE A 266 -15.93 -18.76 10.29
CA PHE A 266 -14.62 -19.29 9.90
C PHE A 266 -13.49 -18.64 10.68
N VAL A 267 -13.67 -17.38 11.10
CA VAL A 267 -12.69 -16.61 11.88
C VAL A 267 -13.33 -15.96 13.10
N GLU A 268 -12.53 -15.79 14.13
CA GLU A 268 -12.84 -14.94 15.28
C GLU A 268 -11.79 -13.85 15.37
N MET A 269 -12.25 -12.60 15.41
CA MET A 269 -11.40 -11.44 15.57
C MET A 269 -10.86 -11.37 17.01
N ASP A 270 -9.63 -10.91 17.17
CA ASP A 270 -9.09 -10.59 18.49
C ASP A 270 -9.86 -9.39 19.10
N ASP A 271 -10.01 -9.39 20.43
CA ASP A 271 -10.72 -8.32 21.16
C ASP A 271 -10.05 -6.96 20.95
N ALA A 272 -8.72 -6.92 20.76
CA ALA A 272 -7.99 -5.70 20.50
C ALA A 272 -8.28 -5.07 19.11
N TYR A 273 -8.87 -5.83 18.19
CA TYR A 273 -9.21 -5.41 16.83
C TYR A 273 -10.72 -5.48 16.53
N SER A 274 -11.54 -5.45 17.57
CA SER A 274 -13.00 -5.50 17.45
C SER A 274 -13.64 -4.55 18.45
N THR A 275 -14.90 -4.19 18.22
CA THR A 275 -15.69 -3.43 19.17
C THR A 275 -16.97 -4.17 19.56
N GLY A 276 -17.50 -3.81 20.72
CA GLY A 276 -18.79 -4.31 21.20
C GLY A 276 -19.96 -3.38 20.83
N SER A 277 -21.12 -3.72 21.35
CA SER A 277 -22.31 -2.88 21.28
C SER A 277 -22.69 -2.36 22.68
N SER A 278 -23.05 -1.11 22.76
CA SER A 278 -23.52 -0.50 24.04
C SER A 278 -24.85 -1.06 24.53
N ILE A 279 -25.61 -1.73 23.65
CA ILE A 279 -26.94 -2.28 23.96
C ILE A 279 -27.02 -3.80 23.83
N MET A 280 -26.12 -4.41 23.05
CA MET A 280 -26.10 -5.86 22.77
C MET A 280 -24.81 -6.47 23.32
N PRO A 281 -24.80 -7.01 24.55
CA PRO A 281 -23.56 -7.46 25.21
C PRO A 281 -22.88 -8.64 24.53
N GLN A 282 -23.58 -9.40 23.67
CA GLN A 282 -23.05 -10.53 22.91
C GLN A 282 -22.41 -10.14 21.58
N LYS A 283 -22.57 -8.88 21.15
CA LYS A 283 -22.14 -8.43 19.82
C LYS A 283 -20.65 -8.06 19.78
N LYS A 284 -19.94 -8.61 18.82
CA LYS A 284 -18.55 -8.32 18.51
C LYS A 284 -18.42 -7.98 17.03
N ASN A 285 -17.97 -6.77 16.70
CA ASN A 285 -17.98 -6.23 15.35
C ASN A 285 -16.55 -6.23 14.75
N PRO A 286 -16.40 -6.53 13.46
CA PRO A 286 -15.11 -6.46 12.76
C PRO A 286 -14.80 -5.03 12.25
N ASP A 287 -14.89 -4.03 13.13
CA ASP A 287 -14.84 -2.60 12.75
C ASP A 287 -13.57 -2.23 12.00
N ILE A 288 -12.43 -2.82 12.36
CA ILE A 288 -11.16 -2.51 11.67
C ILE A 288 -11.23 -2.92 10.20
N ALA A 289 -11.76 -4.12 9.91
CA ALA A 289 -11.96 -4.56 8.53
C ALA A 289 -12.94 -3.63 7.77
N GLU A 290 -14.03 -3.21 8.43
CA GLU A 290 -15.01 -2.29 7.83
C GLU A 290 -14.41 -0.92 7.54
N LEU A 291 -13.65 -0.35 8.48
CA LEU A 291 -13.01 0.95 8.31
C LEU A 291 -11.92 0.93 7.23
N VAL A 292 -11.09 -0.11 7.17
CA VAL A 292 -10.08 -0.28 6.12
C VAL A 292 -10.76 -0.36 4.76
N ARG A 293 -11.83 -1.16 4.63
CA ARG A 293 -12.66 -1.23 3.42
C ARG A 293 -13.22 0.15 3.05
N GLY A 294 -13.78 0.89 4.00
CA GLY A 294 -14.36 2.21 3.78
C GLY A 294 -13.34 3.28 3.36
N LYS A 295 -12.13 3.26 3.94
CA LYS A 295 -11.05 4.23 3.63
C LYS A 295 -10.51 4.12 2.20
N THR A 296 -10.80 3.05 1.48
CA THR A 296 -10.42 2.87 0.07
C THR A 296 -10.93 4.03 -0.81
N GLY A 297 -12.17 4.47 -0.60
CA GLY A 297 -12.75 5.59 -1.34
C GLY A 297 -12.00 6.92 -1.17
N ARG A 298 -11.37 7.12 -0.01
CA ARG A 298 -10.57 8.31 0.27
C ARG A 298 -9.32 8.38 -0.61
N VAL A 299 -8.60 7.27 -0.76
CA VAL A 299 -7.41 7.17 -1.62
C VAL A 299 -7.79 7.24 -3.11
N TYR A 300 -8.92 6.66 -3.51
CA TYR A 300 -9.45 6.82 -4.88
C TYR A 300 -9.76 8.28 -5.20
N GLY A 301 -10.36 9.00 -4.25
CA GLY A 301 -10.63 10.43 -4.39
C GLY A 301 -9.34 11.25 -4.57
N ALA A 302 -8.28 10.93 -3.83
CA ALA A 302 -6.99 11.58 -3.96
C ALA A 302 -6.37 11.36 -5.36
N LEU A 303 -6.39 10.14 -5.89
CA LEU A 303 -5.93 9.85 -7.25
C LEU A 303 -6.72 10.62 -8.31
N MET A 304 -8.03 10.65 -8.21
CA MET A 304 -8.87 11.40 -9.15
C MET A 304 -8.61 12.90 -9.07
N SER A 305 -8.38 13.43 -7.88
CA SER A 305 -8.08 14.85 -7.65
C SER A 305 -6.77 15.26 -8.32
N ILE A 306 -5.67 14.53 -8.11
CA ILE A 306 -4.38 14.90 -8.74
C ILE A 306 -4.44 14.81 -10.27
N LEU A 307 -5.08 13.79 -10.83
CA LEU A 307 -5.28 13.66 -12.27
C LEU A 307 -6.05 14.87 -12.83
N THR A 308 -7.04 15.35 -12.09
CA THR A 308 -7.85 16.51 -12.46
C THR A 308 -7.05 17.79 -12.36
N THR A 309 -6.24 17.97 -11.32
CA THR A 309 -5.37 19.12 -11.13
C THR A 309 -4.37 19.24 -12.28
N MET A 310 -3.69 18.16 -12.62
CA MET A 310 -2.59 18.17 -13.59
C MET A 310 -3.03 18.25 -15.07
N LYS A 311 -4.25 17.80 -15.41
CA LYS A 311 -4.70 17.57 -16.80
C LYS A 311 -4.65 18.77 -17.75
N GLY A 312 -4.58 19.99 -17.28
CA GLY A 312 -4.78 21.17 -18.15
C GLY A 312 -3.89 22.35 -17.83
N ILE A 313 -2.95 22.21 -16.90
CA ILE A 313 -2.01 23.28 -16.55
C ILE A 313 -0.84 23.37 -17.54
N PRO A 314 -0.33 24.58 -17.85
CA PRO A 314 0.86 24.74 -18.69
C PRO A 314 2.12 24.25 -17.98
N LEU A 315 3.23 24.18 -18.74
CA LEU A 315 4.54 23.77 -18.23
C LEU A 315 5.07 24.68 -17.12
N ALA A 316 6.15 24.26 -16.49
CA ALA A 316 6.77 24.82 -15.31
C ALA A 316 5.86 24.75 -14.07
N TYR A 317 5.79 25.79 -13.26
CA TYR A 317 5.01 25.79 -12.03
C TYR A 317 3.78 26.70 -12.14
N ASN A 318 2.64 26.20 -11.73
CA ASN A 318 1.41 26.95 -11.53
C ASN A 318 0.90 26.70 -10.10
N LYS A 319 0.22 27.66 -9.49
CA LYS A 319 -0.24 27.57 -8.10
C LYS A 319 -1.21 26.40 -7.87
N ASP A 320 -1.88 25.91 -8.92
CA ASP A 320 -2.67 24.69 -8.94
C ASP A 320 -1.92 23.48 -8.36
N MET A 321 -0.60 23.42 -8.59
CA MET A 321 0.25 22.35 -8.07
C MET A 321 0.36 22.34 -6.54
N GLN A 322 -0.11 23.37 -5.82
CA GLN A 322 -0.17 23.34 -4.37
C GLN A 322 -1.15 22.28 -3.86
N GLU A 323 -2.18 21.98 -4.68
CA GLU A 323 -3.18 20.93 -4.40
C GLU A 323 -2.60 19.50 -4.44
N ASP A 324 -1.35 19.32 -4.86
CA ASP A 324 -0.66 18.03 -4.87
C ASP A 324 -0.38 17.49 -3.44
N LYS A 325 -0.33 18.37 -2.41
CA LYS A 325 0.17 18.05 -1.08
C LYS A 325 -0.88 17.44 -0.17
N GLU A 326 -1.95 18.15 0.13
CA GLU A 326 -2.93 17.73 1.14
C GLU A 326 -3.51 16.35 0.84
N LEU A 327 -3.95 16.14 -0.41
CA LEU A 327 -4.52 14.86 -0.85
C LEU A 327 -3.48 13.71 -0.81
N THR A 328 -2.22 14.01 -1.13
CA THR A 328 -1.15 13.00 -1.14
C THR A 328 -0.75 12.63 0.29
N PHE A 329 -0.56 13.62 1.15
CA PHE A 329 -0.24 13.39 2.57
C PHE A 329 -1.34 12.62 3.29
N ASP A 330 -2.60 12.96 3.02
CA ASP A 330 -3.75 12.24 3.56
C ASP A 330 -3.80 10.77 3.07
N ALA A 331 -3.50 10.54 1.79
CA ALA A 331 -3.43 9.19 1.26
C ALA A 331 -2.27 8.39 1.85
N MET A 332 -1.09 9.01 2.04
CA MET A 332 0.06 8.39 2.71
C MET A 332 -0.29 7.91 4.12
N ASP A 333 -0.83 8.82 4.94
CA ASP A 333 -1.24 8.49 6.31
C ASP A 333 -2.33 7.40 6.34
N THR A 334 -3.28 7.47 5.41
CA THR A 334 -4.36 6.48 5.28
C THR A 334 -3.82 5.10 4.94
N VAL A 335 -2.95 4.98 3.94
CA VAL A 335 -2.36 3.70 3.51
C VAL A 335 -1.49 3.10 4.60
N LYS A 336 -0.62 3.90 5.23
CA LYS A 336 0.23 3.44 6.34
C LYS A 336 -0.60 2.93 7.51
N GLY A 337 -1.59 3.71 7.93
CA GLY A 337 -2.51 3.33 9.02
C GLY A 337 -3.28 2.04 8.70
N CYS A 338 -3.80 1.91 7.48
CA CYS A 338 -4.53 0.72 7.06
C CYS A 338 -3.63 -0.53 7.01
N LEU A 339 -2.42 -0.43 6.45
CA LEU A 339 -1.47 -1.55 6.40
C LEU A 339 -1.06 -2.02 7.81
N ALA A 340 -0.73 -1.08 8.70
CA ALA A 340 -0.32 -1.39 10.07
C ALA A 340 -1.45 -2.07 10.86
N LEU A 341 -2.66 -1.49 10.85
CA LEU A 341 -3.82 -2.03 11.55
C LEU A 341 -4.26 -3.38 10.97
N PHE A 342 -4.29 -3.51 9.65
CA PHE A 342 -4.65 -4.75 8.98
C PHE A 342 -3.66 -5.88 9.29
N THR A 343 -2.36 -5.59 9.30
CA THR A 343 -1.31 -6.55 9.65
C THR A 343 -1.49 -7.07 11.08
N GLY A 344 -1.75 -6.19 12.04
CA GLY A 344 -2.03 -6.56 13.43
C GLY A 344 -3.29 -7.41 13.57
N MET A 345 -4.37 -7.00 12.92
CA MET A 345 -5.65 -7.71 12.90
C MET A 345 -5.51 -9.14 12.37
N VAL A 346 -4.89 -9.30 11.20
CA VAL A 346 -4.69 -10.61 10.56
C VAL A 346 -3.77 -11.51 11.37
N SER A 347 -2.74 -10.94 12.01
CA SER A 347 -1.77 -11.71 12.81
C SER A 347 -2.35 -12.29 14.10
N THR A 348 -3.45 -11.73 14.60
CA THR A 348 -4.08 -12.14 15.88
C THR A 348 -5.40 -12.90 15.70
N MET A 349 -5.93 -12.92 14.48
CA MET A 349 -7.17 -13.58 14.11
C MET A 349 -7.10 -15.10 14.35
N LYS A 350 -8.14 -15.68 14.92
CA LYS A 350 -8.25 -17.13 15.14
C LYS A 350 -9.06 -17.78 14.01
N PHE A 351 -8.60 -18.93 13.56
CA PHE A 351 -9.25 -19.71 12.50
C PHE A 351 -10.00 -20.91 13.09
N ASN A 352 -11.30 -21.02 12.81
CA ASN A 352 -12.11 -22.16 13.20
C ASN A 352 -11.97 -23.29 12.15
N LYS A 353 -10.90 -24.06 12.30
CA LYS A 353 -10.50 -25.10 11.35
C LYS A 353 -11.57 -26.18 11.17
N GLU A 354 -12.25 -26.55 12.26
CA GLU A 354 -13.32 -27.56 12.24
C GLU A 354 -14.53 -27.07 11.44
N ARG A 355 -14.92 -25.80 11.66
CA ARG A 355 -16.04 -25.17 10.92
C ARG A 355 -15.72 -25.04 9.43
N MET A 356 -14.50 -24.68 9.09
CA MET A 356 -14.01 -24.60 7.71
C MET A 356 -14.08 -25.96 7.02
N ALA A 357 -13.54 -27.01 7.65
CA ALA A 357 -13.54 -28.38 7.11
C ALA A 357 -14.97 -28.92 6.95
N ALA A 358 -15.82 -28.75 7.97
CA ALA A 358 -17.23 -29.15 7.90
C ALA A 358 -17.98 -28.43 6.77
N SER A 359 -17.69 -27.14 6.55
CA SER A 359 -18.27 -26.39 5.45
C SER A 359 -17.77 -26.88 4.08
N ALA A 360 -16.50 -27.32 3.99
CA ALA A 360 -15.95 -27.88 2.76
C ALA A 360 -16.58 -29.23 2.37
N MET A 361 -16.96 -30.06 3.36
CA MET A 361 -17.64 -31.33 3.10
C MET A 361 -19.07 -31.15 2.61
N ASN A 362 -19.72 -30.04 2.93
CA ASN A 362 -21.09 -29.73 2.53
C ASN A 362 -21.14 -28.97 1.20
N GLY A 363 -22.10 -29.30 0.32
CA GLY A 363 -22.33 -28.58 -0.93
C GLY A 363 -21.60 -29.17 -2.13
N PHE A 364 -21.30 -30.47 -2.08
CA PHE A 364 -20.76 -31.22 -3.21
C PHE A 364 -19.45 -30.70 -3.79
N THR A 365 -18.59 -30.15 -2.95
CA THR A 365 -17.29 -29.59 -3.38
C THR A 365 -16.38 -30.64 -4.00
N ASN A 366 -16.63 -31.93 -3.73
CA ASN A 366 -15.94 -33.11 -4.24
C ASN A 366 -16.59 -33.72 -5.50
N ALA A 367 -17.63 -33.09 -6.06
CA ALA A 367 -18.33 -33.63 -7.23
C ALA A 367 -17.41 -33.70 -8.46
N THR A 368 -16.51 -32.71 -8.65
CA THR A 368 -15.50 -32.73 -9.73
C THR A 368 -14.58 -33.95 -9.57
N ASP A 369 -14.16 -34.26 -8.35
CA ASP A 369 -13.26 -35.38 -8.07
C ASP A 369 -13.96 -36.73 -8.33
N ALA A 370 -15.30 -36.84 -8.11
CA ALA A 370 -16.09 -37.99 -8.52
C ALA A 370 -16.18 -38.12 -10.05
N ALA A 371 -16.24 -37.03 -10.80
CA ALA A 371 -16.18 -37.06 -12.28
C ALA A 371 -14.79 -37.49 -12.76
N ASP A 372 -13.73 -36.94 -12.17
CA ASP A 372 -12.34 -37.31 -12.49
C ASP A 372 -12.06 -38.79 -12.18
N TYR A 373 -12.63 -39.33 -11.08
CA TYR A 373 -12.58 -40.77 -10.78
C TYR A 373 -13.14 -41.61 -11.91
N LEU A 374 -14.31 -41.28 -12.45
CA LEU A 374 -14.92 -41.97 -13.59
C LEU A 374 -14.06 -41.87 -14.86
N VAL A 375 -13.43 -40.69 -15.09
CA VAL A 375 -12.53 -40.50 -16.24
C VAL A 375 -11.32 -41.42 -16.14
N VAL A 376 -10.74 -41.58 -14.96
CA VAL A 376 -9.61 -42.50 -14.73
C VAL A 376 -10.05 -43.97 -14.99
N LYS A 377 -11.32 -44.31 -14.74
CA LYS A 377 -11.92 -45.63 -15.06
C LYS A 377 -12.34 -45.77 -16.54
N GLY A 378 -12.03 -44.79 -17.40
CA GLY A 378 -12.22 -44.82 -18.86
C GLY A 378 -13.54 -44.21 -19.35
N VAL A 379 -14.33 -43.56 -18.50
CA VAL A 379 -15.57 -42.88 -18.91
C VAL A 379 -15.18 -41.51 -19.52
N PRO A 380 -15.67 -41.13 -20.72
CA PRO A 380 -15.44 -39.80 -21.27
C PRO A 380 -15.91 -38.69 -20.32
N PHE A 381 -15.17 -37.61 -20.21
CA PHE A 381 -15.42 -36.51 -19.25
C PHE A 381 -16.88 -35.99 -19.34
N ARG A 382 -17.44 -35.81 -20.52
CA ARG A 382 -18.82 -35.32 -20.70
C ARG A 382 -19.84 -36.25 -20.11
N ASP A 383 -19.65 -37.58 -20.25
CA ASP A 383 -20.51 -38.60 -19.71
C ASP A 383 -20.33 -38.70 -18.18
N ALA A 384 -19.07 -38.64 -17.70
CA ALA A 384 -18.75 -38.59 -16.27
C ALA A 384 -19.42 -37.40 -15.58
N HIS A 385 -19.35 -36.22 -16.18
CA HIS A 385 -20.02 -35.01 -15.67
C HIS A 385 -21.54 -35.21 -15.59
N GLY A 386 -22.17 -35.82 -16.61
CA GLY A 386 -23.61 -36.12 -16.63
C GLY A 386 -23.99 -37.13 -15.56
N ILE A 387 -23.17 -38.17 -15.34
CA ILE A 387 -23.38 -39.17 -14.27
C ILE A 387 -23.31 -38.52 -12.90
N VAL A 388 -22.29 -37.69 -12.65
CA VAL A 388 -22.13 -36.99 -11.35
C VAL A 388 -23.25 -35.98 -11.13
N GLY A 389 -23.74 -35.31 -12.17
CA GLY A 389 -24.94 -34.47 -12.06
C GLY A 389 -26.16 -35.22 -11.53
N LYS A 390 -26.36 -36.47 -11.99
CA LYS A 390 -27.43 -37.34 -11.45
C LYS A 390 -27.19 -37.79 -10.01
N LEU A 391 -25.92 -38.07 -9.62
CA LEU A 391 -25.54 -38.35 -8.24
C LEU A 391 -25.89 -37.19 -7.31
N VAL A 392 -25.52 -35.97 -7.71
CA VAL A 392 -25.79 -34.73 -6.94
C VAL A 392 -27.30 -34.55 -6.76
N LEU A 393 -28.08 -34.70 -7.84
CA LEU A 393 -29.53 -34.58 -7.77
C LEU A 393 -30.12 -35.65 -6.83
N TYR A 394 -29.69 -36.91 -6.95
CA TYR A 394 -30.10 -38.00 -6.06
C TYR A 394 -29.79 -37.66 -4.59
N CYS A 395 -28.60 -37.16 -4.31
CA CYS A 395 -28.21 -36.78 -2.96
C CYS A 395 -29.07 -35.62 -2.41
N ILE A 396 -29.41 -34.62 -3.23
CA ILE A 396 -30.30 -33.51 -2.84
C ILE A 396 -31.69 -34.06 -2.47
N ASP A 397 -32.26 -34.91 -3.31
CA ASP A 397 -33.60 -35.49 -3.12
C ASP A 397 -33.70 -36.38 -1.85
N HIS A 398 -32.57 -36.99 -1.45
CA HIS A 398 -32.50 -37.88 -0.30
C HIS A 398 -31.83 -37.26 0.93
N ASN A 399 -31.48 -35.95 0.88
CA ASN A 399 -30.78 -35.24 1.94
C ASN A 399 -29.47 -35.93 2.39
N LYS A 400 -28.67 -36.37 1.41
CA LYS A 400 -27.37 -37.03 1.59
C LYS A 400 -26.24 -36.19 1.00
N SER A 401 -25.02 -36.46 1.46
CA SER A 401 -23.81 -36.09 0.73
C SER A 401 -23.35 -37.25 -0.18
N LEU A 402 -22.39 -37.01 -1.07
CA LEU A 402 -21.79 -38.09 -1.86
C LEU A 402 -21.13 -39.16 -0.96
N LEU A 403 -20.54 -38.79 0.16
CA LEU A 403 -19.94 -39.76 1.10
C LEU A 403 -20.97 -40.61 1.88
N ASP A 404 -22.24 -40.18 1.96
CA ASP A 404 -23.32 -40.91 2.64
C ASP A 404 -24.02 -41.94 1.73
N MET A 405 -23.71 -41.92 0.43
CA MET A 405 -24.28 -42.92 -0.50
C MET A 405 -23.66 -44.29 -0.28
N THR A 406 -24.50 -45.35 -0.36
CA THR A 406 -23.95 -46.70 -0.39
C THR A 406 -23.39 -47.05 -1.76
N LEU A 407 -22.56 -48.09 -1.83
CA LEU A 407 -21.98 -48.54 -3.10
C LEU A 407 -23.07 -49.03 -4.08
N GLU A 408 -24.16 -49.61 -3.57
CA GLU A 408 -25.31 -50.02 -4.35
C GLU A 408 -25.98 -48.82 -5.01
N GLU A 409 -26.23 -47.72 -4.27
CA GLU A 409 -26.80 -46.49 -4.79
C GLU A 409 -25.90 -45.88 -5.88
N TYR A 410 -24.58 -45.89 -5.70
CA TYR A 410 -23.61 -45.48 -6.73
C TYR A 410 -23.76 -46.34 -7.99
N LYS A 411 -23.83 -47.67 -7.84
CA LYS A 411 -23.89 -48.62 -8.96
C LYS A 411 -25.23 -48.59 -9.70
N GLU A 412 -26.31 -48.19 -9.05
CA GLU A 412 -27.59 -47.96 -9.71
C GLU A 412 -27.52 -46.84 -10.75
N ILE A 413 -26.70 -45.82 -10.47
CA ILE A 413 -26.51 -44.68 -11.38
C ILE A 413 -25.44 -44.98 -12.44
N SER A 414 -24.34 -45.66 -12.04
CA SER A 414 -23.32 -46.13 -12.97
C SER A 414 -22.59 -47.36 -12.39
N PRO A 415 -22.55 -48.49 -13.13
CA PRO A 415 -21.89 -49.72 -12.69
C PRO A 415 -20.34 -49.60 -12.59
N VAL A 416 -19.78 -48.50 -13.06
CA VAL A 416 -18.31 -48.22 -13.06
C VAL A 416 -17.79 -47.88 -11.66
N PHE A 417 -18.68 -47.47 -10.74
CA PHE A 417 -18.29 -47.13 -9.37
C PHE A 417 -17.90 -48.40 -8.59
N GLU A 418 -16.81 -48.29 -7.86
CA GLU A 418 -16.29 -49.32 -6.95
C GLU A 418 -16.06 -48.70 -5.55
N SER A 419 -15.70 -49.52 -4.57
CA SER A 419 -15.54 -49.08 -3.15
C SER A 419 -14.43 -48.01 -2.97
N ASP A 420 -13.51 -47.91 -3.90
CA ASP A 420 -12.43 -46.90 -3.88
C ASP A 420 -12.92 -45.48 -4.18
N ILE A 421 -14.19 -45.26 -4.54
CA ILE A 421 -14.81 -43.96 -4.70
C ILE A 421 -14.74 -43.11 -3.41
N TYR A 422 -14.98 -43.73 -2.25
CA TYR A 422 -14.99 -43.03 -0.97
C TYR A 422 -13.62 -42.40 -0.64
N ASP A 423 -12.54 -43.13 -0.93
CA ASP A 423 -11.18 -42.57 -0.79
C ASP A 423 -10.91 -41.48 -1.83
N ALA A 424 -11.39 -41.68 -3.06
CA ALA A 424 -11.15 -40.74 -4.16
C ALA A 424 -11.80 -39.37 -3.92
N ILE A 425 -12.96 -39.32 -3.28
CA ILE A 425 -13.73 -38.09 -3.00
C ILE A 425 -13.64 -37.63 -1.55
N SER A 426 -12.77 -38.23 -0.73
CA SER A 426 -12.49 -37.71 0.60
C SER A 426 -11.92 -36.29 0.52
N LEU A 427 -12.24 -35.44 1.51
CA LEU A 427 -11.77 -34.02 1.51
C LEU A 427 -10.26 -33.91 1.38
N GLU A 428 -9.54 -34.78 2.09
CA GLU A 428 -8.06 -34.83 2.05
C GLU A 428 -7.57 -35.21 0.65
N THR A 429 -8.08 -36.29 0.06
CA THR A 429 -7.67 -36.75 -1.28
C THR A 429 -7.97 -35.72 -2.34
N CYS A 430 -9.12 -35.06 -2.27
CA CYS A 430 -9.49 -33.99 -3.21
C CYS A 430 -8.47 -32.84 -3.21
N VAL A 431 -7.92 -32.48 -2.06
CA VAL A 431 -6.91 -31.41 -1.97
C VAL A 431 -5.52 -31.93 -2.33
N GLU A 432 -5.11 -33.08 -1.76
CA GLU A 432 -3.72 -33.57 -1.87
C GLU A 432 -3.35 -34.07 -3.29
N LYS A 433 -4.33 -34.52 -4.09
CA LYS A 433 -4.09 -34.85 -5.50
C LYS A 433 -3.86 -33.65 -6.41
N ARG A 434 -4.15 -32.43 -5.97
CA ARG A 434 -3.90 -31.19 -6.73
C ARG A 434 -2.47 -30.71 -6.52
N MET A 435 -1.52 -31.32 -7.24
CA MET A 435 -0.07 -31.15 -7.02
C MET A 435 0.63 -30.22 -8.01
N THR A 436 -0.08 -29.63 -8.95
CA THR A 436 0.50 -28.67 -9.91
C THR A 436 0.99 -27.42 -9.18
N ILE A 437 1.96 -26.70 -9.74
CA ILE A 437 2.48 -25.46 -9.16
C ILE A 437 1.33 -24.49 -8.91
N GLY A 438 1.26 -23.97 -7.68
CA GLY A 438 0.21 -23.04 -7.26
C GLY A 438 -1.11 -23.70 -6.84
N ALA A 439 -1.22 -25.03 -6.85
CA ALA A 439 -2.39 -25.78 -6.38
C ALA A 439 -2.41 -25.95 -4.85
N PRO A 440 -3.54 -26.34 -4.24
CA PRO A 440 -3.74 -26.29 -2.78
C PRO A 440 -3.09 -27.43 -1.99
N SER A 441 -2.51 -28.49 -2.62
CA SER A 441 -1.92 -29.59 -1.86
C SER A 441 -0.81 -29.11 -0.93
N GLN A 442 -0.60 -29.81 0.18
CA GLN A 442 0.47 -29.46 1.12
C GLN A 442 1.85 -29.46 0.44
N ALA A 443 2.10 -30.39 -0.48
CA ALA A 443 3.36 -30.46 -1.23
C ALA A 443 3.56 -29.22 -2.12
N ALA A 444 2.54 -28.81 -2.87
CA ALA A 444 2.58 -27.63 -3.70
C ALA A 444 2.73 -26.35 -2.86
N MET A 445 1.97 -26.24 -1.75
CA MET A 445 2.08 -25.08 -0.84
C MET A 445 3.44 -24.96 -0.18
N LYS A 446 4.07 -26.05 0.22
CA LYS A 446 5.46 -26.01 0.75
C LYS A 446 6.44 -25.44 -0.26
N GLN A 447 6.34 -25.81 -1.53
CA GLN A 447 7.19 -25.23 -2.58
C GLN A 447 6.96 -23.71 -2.74
N VAL A 448 5.69 -23.29 -2.78
CA VAL A 448 5.31 -21.87 -2.88
C VAL A 448 5.82 -21.08 -1.68
N ILE A 449 5.66 -21.59 -0.46
CA ILE A 449 6.15 -20.98 0.79
C ILE A 449 7.65 -20.78 0.75
N GLU A 450 8.43 -21.77 0.28
CA GLU A 450 9.89 -21.62 0.17
C GLU A 450 10.32 -20.56 -0.87
N GLU A 451 9.55 -20.38 -1.96
CA GLU A 451 9.78 -19.28 -2.89
C GLU A 451 9.43 -17.92 -2.27
N TYR A 452 8.35 -17.85 -1.49
CA TYR A 452 7.94 -16.60 -0.83
C TYR A 452 8.94 -16.15 0.25
N LYS A 453 9.58 -17.07 0.96
CA LYS A 453 10.66 -16.77 1.92
C LYS A 453 11.84 -16.03 1.32
N LYS A 454 12.07 -16.19 0.02
CA LYS A 454 13.17 -15.50 -0.68
C LYS A 454 12.88 -14.03 -0.98
N ILE A 455 11.62 -13.61 -0.83
CA ILE A 455 11.14 -12.26 -1.19
C ILE A 455 11.19 -11.32 0.01
N ILE A 456 11.06 -11.86 1.21
CA ILE A 456 10.98 -11.17 2.49
C ILE A 456 12.26 -11.38 3.30
#